data_d549dc753747675418e224b4eb80a456
#
_entry.id   d549dc753747675418e224b4eb80a456
#
_cell.length_a   1.000
_cell.length_b   1.000
_cell.length_c   1.000
_cell.angle_alpha   90.00
_cell.angle_beta   90.00
_cell.angle_gamma   90.00
#
_symmetry.space_group_name_H-M   'P 1'
#
loop_
_entity.id
_entity.type
_entity.pdbx_description
1 polymer ?
#
loop_
_entity_poly.entity_id
_entity_poly.type
_entity_poly.pdbx_seq_one_letter_code
_entity_poly.pdbx_strand_id
1 'polypeptide(L)'
;MARKPLGSRFGVRGSRGAKQSLLIVALAVCSLFIFSLNLPAQGAGLAERVIEHKLANGLTVLLVERHQAPIVSINLTFGVGGINELTGSTGVAHLYEHMAFKGTRTIGTKDYARERPLLDELDRLNTEIETRRATGADTQELQRLRQAFKDAQDRADQLVVGNEMSLLYQRHGAVGLNASTGKDITRYVISLPANRLPLWAAIESDRMAHPVLREFYKERAVVMEERRLRTDDSPNGLLYEAFAAAAFQAHPYGAPTIGWASDIQALTPAETERFFRTYYGPANATIGIVGDINPPEVIALIERTFGGIPAVPSPPPVITAEPDQHGERRVEVEFDAEPIMLIGYHKPSIGHPDDFVFDVIESVLSEGVTSRLYHRIVREKRLATAIGADAGFPGAIAPNLFVISAAPLAPHTTAEVEAAVYEELERLKTEPVSASELEKVLNNLDAGLVRALRSNSGLAGQLAYFQTVARDWRYALKAREKIAAVTPQDIQRVARAYFTRTNRTVATLIRSEKRK
;
A
#
# COMPACT_ATOMS: atom_id res chain seq x y z
N MET A 1 -44.33 -48.85 -14.54
CA MET A 1 -44.48 -49.28 -15.95
C MET A 1 -43.10 -49.19 -16.58
N ALA A 2 -42.29 -50.17 -16.58
CA ALA A 2 -42.09 -51.36 -17.39
C ALA A 2 -42.02 -51.05 -18.89
N ARG A 3 -40.81 -51.13 -19.44
CA ARG A 3 -40.40 -52.09 -20.47
C ARG A 3 -38.98 -51.88 -20.99
N LYS A 4 -38.18 -52.91 -20.84
CA LYS A 4 -36.97 -53.29 -21.58
C LYS A 4 -37.34 -53.97 -22.91
N PRO A 5 -36.42 -54.55 -23.67
CA PRO A 5 -35.30 -54.15 -24.53
C PRO A 5 -35.43 -54.72 -25.97
N LEU A 6 -34.48 -54.46 -26.83
CA LEU A 6 -34.16 -55.39 -27.91
C LEU A 6 -32.75 -55.09 -28.51
N GLY A 7 -31.98 -56.14 -28.50
CA GLY A 7 -30.67 -56.22 -29.13
C GLY A 7 -30.72 -56.90 -30.48
N SER A 8 -29.66 -56.83 -31.24
CA SER A 8 -29.26 -57.82 -32.24
C SER A 8 -27.76 -57.79 -32.53
N ARG A 9 -27.19 -58.97 -32.57
CA ARG A 9 -25.83 -59.39 -32.95
C ARG A 9 -25.65 -59.34 -34.48
N PHE A 10 -24.41 -59.24 -34.89
CA PHE A 10 -23.68 -59.88 -36.04
C PHE A 10 -22.55 -58.92 -36.41
N GLY A 11 -21.31 -59.29 -36.65
CA GLY A 11 -20.64 -60.53 -36.97
C GLY A 11 -19.24 -60.16 -37.51
N VAL A 12 -18.24 -60.91 -37.11
CA VAL A 12 -16.80 -60.76 -37.42
C VAL A 12 -16.53 -61.01 -38.88
N ARG A 13 -15.73 -60.16 -39.55
CA ARG A 13 -14.80 -60.57 -40.66
C ARG A 13 -13.56 -59.70 -40.66
N GLY A 14 -12.42 -60.30 -40.47
CA GLY A 14 -11.12 -59.67 -40.55
C GLY A 14 -10.65 -59.42 -41.97
N SER A 15 -9.82 -58.43 -42.13
CA SER A 15 -8.88 -58.37 -43.22
C SER A 15 -7.61 -57.62 -42.87
N ARG A 16 -6.48 -58.13 -43.22
CA ARG A 16 -5.11 -57.67 -43.05
C ARG A 16 -4.93 -56.26 -43.63
N GLY A 17 -4.52 -55.30 -42.83
CA GLY A 17 -4.20 -53.94 -43.30
C GLY A 17 -3.75 -52.97 -42.20
N ALA A 18 -3.38 -53.47 -41.03
CA ALA A 18 -3.16 -52.61 -39.83
C ALA A 18 -1.70 -52.59 -39.34
N LYS A 19 -0.71 -52.53 -40.24
CA LYS A 19 0.71 -52.39 -39.81
C LYS A 19 1.48 -51.23 -40.45
N GLN A 20 0.88 -50.46 -41.35
CA GLN A 20 1.57 -49.29 -41.94
C GLN A 20 0.99 -47.94 -41.52
N SER A 21 -0.18 -47.88 -40.87
CA SER A 21 -0.79 -46.63 -40.41
C SER A 21 -0.38 -46.21 -39.00
N LEU A 22 0.28 -47.09 -38.22
CA LEU A 22 0.69 -46.77 -36.83
C LEU A 22 2.03 -46.02 -36.75
N LEU A 23 2.85 -46.02 -37.81
CA LEU A 23 4.15 -45.33 -37.81
C LEU A 23 4.05 -43.86 -38.24
N ILE A 24 2.99 -43.46 -38.94
CA ILE A 24 2.79 -42.07 -39.40
C ILE A 24 2.08 -41.24 -38.34
N VAL A 25 1.23 -41.84 -37.50
CA VAL A 25 0.55 -41.16 -36.39
C VAL A 25 1.51 -40.91 -35.21
N ALA A 26 2.50 -41.79 -34.98
CA ALA A 26 3.50 -41.60 -33.94
C ALA A 26 4.50 -40.48 -34.27
N LEU A 27 4.81 -40.22 -35.54
CA LEU A 27 5.68 -39.11 -35.96
C LEU A 27 4.96 -37.75 -36.02
N ALA A 28 3.63 -37.72 -36.22
CA ALA A 28 2.83 -36.50 -36.18
C ALA A 28 2.54 -36.03 -34.76
N VAL A 29 2.43 -36.92 -33.77
CA VAL A 29 2.23 -36.60 -32.37
C VAL A 29 3.53 -36.12 -31.70
N CYS A 30 4.71 -36.63 -32.08
CA CYS A 30 5.99 -36.11 -31.61
C CYS A 30 6.35 -34.72 -32.18
N SER A 31 5.83 -34.39 -33.39
CA SER A 31 6.07 -33.04 -33.96
C SER A 31 5.16 -31.96 -33.40
N LEU A 32 4.06 -32.31 -32.71
CA LEU A 32 3.16 -31.37 -32.04
C LEU A 32 3.57 -31.08 -30.59
N PHE A 33 4.51 -31.87 -30.01
CA PHE A 33 5.00 -31.66 -28.63
C PHE A 33 6.29 -30.85 -28.55
N ILE A 34 6.93 -30.49 -29.68
CA ILE A 34 8.16 -29.67 -29.68
C ILE A 34 7.86 -28.16 -29.95
N PHE A 35 6.59 -27.80 -30.22
CA PHE A 35 6.22 -26.40 -30.48
C PHE A 35 5.57 -25.65 -29.29
N SER A 36 5.62 -26.23 -28.07
CA SER A 36 4.90 -25.66 -26.91
C SER A 36 5.80 -25.19 -25.77
N LEU A 37 7.07 -24.84 -25.98
CA LEU A 37 7.95 -24.38 -24.92
C LEU A 37 8.87 -23.22 -25.34
N ASN A 38 8.31 -22.24 -26.06
CA ASN A 38 8.92 -20.91 -26.14
C ASN A 38 7.80 -19.87 -25.99
N LEU A 39 7.14 -19.83 -24.83
CA LEU A 39 6.56 -18.59 -24.36
C LEU A 39 7.76 -17.74 -23.89
N PRO A 40 8.08 -16.64 -24.58
CA PRO A 40 9.10 -15.74 -24.07
C PRO A 40 8.67 -15.34 -22.66
N ALA A 41 9.59 -15.41 -21.72
CA ALA A 41 9.37 -14.92 -20.36
C ALA A 41 8.76 -13.51 -20.46
N GLN A 42 7.49 -13.37 -20.08
CA GLN A 42 6.74 -12.09 -20.19
C GLN A 42 7.46 -10.90 -19.52
N GLY A 43 8.48 -11.16 -18.70
CA GLY A 43 9.29 -10.16 -18.03
C GLY A 43 10.30 -9.44 -18.93
N ALA A 44 11.00 -10.13 -19.82
CA ALA A 44 11.95 -9.50 -20.75
C ALA A 44 11.22 -8.55 -21.71
N GLY A 45 10.08 -8.97 -22.26
CA GLY A 45 9.25 -8.13 -23.12
C GLY A 45 8.60 -6.93 -22.42
N LEU A 46 8.41 -6.94 -21.08
CA LEU A 46 7.88 -5.80 -20.36
C LEU A 46 8.94 -4.70 -20.19
N ALA A 47 10.17 -5.06 -19.87
CA ALA A 47 11.25 -4.08 -19.69
C ALA A 47 11.49 -3.24 -20.96
N GLU A 48 11.36 -3.86 -22.13
CA GLU A 48 11.52 -3.20 -23.43
C GLU A 48 10.33 -2.30 -23.80
N ARG A 49 9.17 -2.50 -23.18
CA ARG A 49 7.93 -1.77 -23.45
C ARG A 49 7.72 -0.56 -22.54
N VAL A 50 8.45 -0.45 -21.44
CA VAL A 50 8.37 0.69 -20.54
C VAL A 50 9.21 1.83 -21.10
N ILE A 51 8.55 2.95 -21.37
CA ILE A 51 9.21 4.19 -21.76
C ILE A 51 9.35 5.05 -20.51
N GLU A 52 10.59 5.32 -20.14
CA GLU A 52 10.95 6.20 -19.03
C GLU A 52 11.30 7.59 -19.56
N HIS A 53 10.63 8.62 -19.05
CA HIS A 53 10.91 10.01 -19.39
C HIS A 53 11.05 10.82 -18.11
N LYS A 54 12.09 11.63 -18.01
CA LYS A 54 12.33 12.51 -16.86
C LYS A 54 12.32 13.96 -17.30
N LEU A 55 11.42 14.74 -16.72
CA LEU A 55 11.32 16.17 -16.98
C LEU A 55 12.50 16.94 -16.36
N ALA A 56 12.75 18.14 -16.85
CA ALA A 56 13.80 19.02 -16.35
C ALA A 56 13.62 19.39 -14.85
N ASN A 57 12.38 19.43 -14.36
CA ASN A 57 12.08 19.68 -12.95
C ASN A 57 12.17 18.43 -12.05
N GLY A 58 12.60 17.30 -12.61
CA GLY A 58 12.85 16.06 -11.89
C GLY A 58 11.70 15.06 -11.87
N LEU A 59 10.49 15.42 -12.34
CA LEU A 59 9.35 14.50 -12.43
C LEU A 59 9.69 13.30 -13.32
N THR A 60 9.47 12.08 -12.80
CA THR A 60 9.66 10.85 -13.57
C THR A 60 8.32 10.33 -14.09
N VAL A 61 8.26 9.99 -15.38
CA VAL A 61 7.07 9.46 -16.05
C VAL A 61 7.40 8.10 -16.66
N LEU A 62 6.58 7.10 -16.37
CA LEU A 62 6.72 5.72 -16.85
C LEU A 62 5.48 5.37 -17.68
N LEU A 63 5.68 5.06 -18.95
CA LEU A 63 4.61 4.84 -19.91
C LEU A 63 4.62 3.42 -20.43
N VAL A 64 3.43 2.80 -20.52
CA VAL A 64 3.26 1.52 -21.24
C VAL A 64 2.01 1.60 -22.12
N GLU A 65 2.24 1.44 -23.42
CA GLU A 65 1.20 1.42 -24.44
C GLU A 65 0.46 0.08 -24.46
N ARG A 66 -0.90 0.12 -24.42
CA ARG A 66 -1.81 -1.03 -24.50
C ARG A 66 -3.13 -0.63 -25.15
N HIS A 67 -3.42 -1.14 -26.34
CA HIS A 67 -4.61 -0.79 -27.15
C HIS A 67 -5.78 -1.78 -27.01
N GLN A 68 -5.83 -2.59 -25.95
CA GLN A 68 -6.88 -3.60 -25.77
C GLN A 68 -8.26 -2.99 -25.45
N ALA A 69 -8.27 -1.80 -24.87
CA ALA A 69 -9.46 -1.02 -24.57
C ALA A 69 -9.10 0.49 -24.57
N PRO A 70 -10.02 1.39 -24.93
CA PRO A 70 -9.76 2.83 -24.97
C PRO A 70 -9.75 3.46 -23.56
N ILE A 71 -8.93 2.90 -22.68
CA ILE A 71 -8.82 3.27 -21.25
C ILE A 71 -7.36 3.49 -20.89
N VAL A 72 -7.09 4.51 -20.09
CA VAL A 72 -5.79 4.76 -19.47
C VAL A 72 -5.93 4.68 -17.94
N SER A 73 -5.01 4.00 -17.30
CA SER A 73 -4.87 3.98 -15.84
C SER A 73 -3.62 4.73 -15.42
N ILE A 74 -3.75 5.56 -14.39
CA ILE A 74 -2.71 6.47 -13.95
C ILE A 74 -2.49 6.31 -12.46
N ASN A 75 -1.23 6.31 -12.08
CA ASN A 75 -0.79 6.32 -10.68
C ASN A 75 0.24 7.43 -10.52
N LEU A 76 -0.10 8.46 -9.74
CA LEU A 76 0.81 9.52 -9.31
C LEU A 76 1.25 9.21 -7.89
N THR A 77 2.53 8.92 -7.69
CA THR A 77 3.10 8.54 -6.39
C THR A 77 4.17 9.54 -5.98
N PHE A 78 4.09 9.99 -4.73
CA PHE A 78 5.09 10.81 -4.08
C PHE A 78 5.86 9.97 -3.05
N GLY A 79 7.19 10.14 -2.98
CA GLY A 79 8.05 9.52 -1.97
C GLY A 79 7.94 10.22 -0.62
N VAL A 80 6.73 10.26 -0.06
CA VAL A 80 6.43 10.89 1.21
C VAL A 80 5.27 10.18 1.92
N GLY A 81 5.40 10.03 3.22
CA GLY A 81 4.40 9.44 4.09
C GLY A 81 4.73 9.67 5.56
N GLY A 82 4.19 8.84 6.45
CA GLY A 82 4.41 8.97 7.89
C GLY A 82 5.87 8.90 8.34
N ILE A 83 6.78 8.36 7.52
CA ILE A 83 8.22 8.34 7.81
C ILE A 83 8.85 9.75 7.80
N ASN A 84 8.24 10.70 7.10
CA ASN A 84 8.74 12.07 6.92
C ASN A 84 8.19 13.05 7.96
N GLU A 85 7.32 12.57 8.84
CA GLU A 85 6.67 13.38 9.85
C GLU A 85 7.54 13.53 11.09
N LEU A 86 7.35 14.64 11.80
CA LEU A 86 8.02 14.91 13.07
C LEU A 86 7.06 14.77 14.24
N THR A 87 7.58 14.42 15.40
CA THR A 87 6.81 14.47 16.67
C THR A 87 6.21 15.87 16.85
N GLY A 88 4.93 15.93 17.17
CA GLY A 88 4.14 17.16 17.27
C GLY A 88 3.41 17.54 15.97
N SER A 89 3.68 16.85 14.85
CA SER A 89 2.99 17.05 13.57
C SER A 89 2.71 15.74 12.84
N THR A 90 2.56 14.64 13.56
CA THR A 90 2.19 13.36 12.98
C THR A 90 0.77 13.42 12.40
N GLY A 91 0.55 12.71 11.30
CA GLY A 91 -0.71 12.72 10.55
C GLY A 91 -0.81 13.83 9.49
N VAL A 92 0.22 14.69 9.36
CA VAL A 92 0.20 15.78 8.35
C VAL A 92 0.20 15.25 6.93
N ALA A 93 0.87 14.13 6.64
CA ALA A 93 0.87 13.52 5.31
C ALA A 93 -0.52 12.99 4.95
N HIS A 94 -1.22 12.35 5.89
CA HIS A 94 -2.57 11.86 5.71
C HIS A 94 -3.59 13.00 5.61
N LEU A 95 -3.48 14.01 6.47
CA LEU A 95 -4.32 15.20 6.37
C LEU A 95 -4.13 15.91 5.00
N TYR A 96 -2.87 16.00 4.51
CA TYR A 96 -2.64 16.58 3.18
C TYR A 96 -3.25 15.73 2.06
N GLU A 97 -3.27 14.42 2.17
CA GLU A 97 -3.99 13.55 1.22
C GLU A 97 -5.46 13.99 1.08
N HIS A 98 -6.17 14.21 2.20
CA HIS A 98 -7.54 14.73 2.22
C HIS A 98 -7.63 16.12 1.60
N MET A 99 -6.72 17.01 1.98
CA MET A 99 -6.67 18.38 1.45
C MET A 99 -6.43 18.43 -0.05
N ALA A 100 -5.73 17.46 -0.62
CA ALA A 100 -5.46 17.38 -2.05
C ALA A 100 -6.73 17.24 -2.91
N PHE A 101 -7.87 16.83 -2.36
CA PHE A 101 -9.17 16.76 -3.04
C PHE A 101 -10.00 18.03 -2.91
N LYS A 102 -9.55 18.99 -2.11
CA LYS A 102 -10.26 20.26 -1.91
C LYS A 102 -10.12 21.25 -3.09
N GLY A 103 -9.24 20.91 -4.03
CA GLY A 103 -9.07 21.65 -5.28
C GLY A 103 -7.93 22.66 -5.25
N THR A 104 -8.02 23.63 -6.14
CA THR A 104 -6.96 24.57 -6.48
C THR A 104 -7.48 26.01 -6.42
N ARG A 105 -6.75 26.94 -7.02
CA ARG A 105 -7.24 28.33 -7.19
C ARG A 105 -8.36 28.45 -8.21
N THR A 106 -8.56 27.42 -9.04
CA THR A 106 -9.54 27.40 -10.13
C THR A 106 -10.63 26.34 -9.96
N ILE A 107 -10.38 25.30 -9.17
CA ILE A 107 -11.29 24.18 -8.89
C ILE A 107 -11.63 24.18 -7.40
N GLY A 108 -12.90 23.97 -7.06
CA GLY A 108 -13.40 23.91 -5.68
C GLY A 108 -13.82 25.28 -5.13
N THR A 109 -13.79 26.33 -5.92
CA THR A 109 -14.18 27.68 -5.51
C THR A 109 -14.98 28.41 -6.59
N LYS A 110 -15.90 29.26 -6.16
CA LYS A 110 -16.60 30.19 -7.07
C LYS A 110 -15.76 31.43 -7.38
N ASP A 111 -14.90 31.85 -6.45
CA ASP A 111 -14.07 33.05 -6.56
C ASP A 111 -12.93 32.99 -5.54
N TYR A 112 -11.75 32.56 -5.98
CA TYR A 112 -10.58 32.44 -5.11
C TYR A 112 -10.08 33.78 -4.57
N ALA A 113 -10.23 34.89 -5.34
CA ALA A 113 -9.77 36.19 -4.87
C ALA A 113 -10.58 36.69 -3.66
N ARG A 114 -11.88 36.33 -3.59
CA ARG A 114 -12.72 36.57 -2.40
C ARG A 114 -12.55 35.54 -1.30
N GLU A 115 -12.23 34.28 -1.65
CA GLU A 115 -12.03 33.19 -0.70
C GLU A 115 -10.75 33.37 0.12
N ARG A 116 -9.65 33.74 -0.51
CA ARG A 116 -8.32 33.81 0.11
C ARG A 116 -8.27 34.63 1.41
N PRO A 117 -8.81 35.88 1.45
CA PRO A 117 -8.81 36.66 2.68
C PRO A 117 -9.59 36.00 3.83
N LEU A 118 -10.64 35.22 3.50
CA LEU A 118 -11.42 34.50 4.52
C LEU A 118 -10.64 33.30 5.09
N LEU A 119 -9.86 32.60 4.26
CA LEU A 119 -8.98 31.55 4.74
C LEU A 119 -7.89 32.13 5.69
N ASP A 120 -7.30 33.27 5.32
CA ASP A 120 -6.32 33.96 6.18
C ASP A 120 -6.96 34.46 7.49
N GLU A 121 -8.22 34.91 7.47
CA GLU A 121 -8.99 35.28 8.66
C GLU A 121 -9.23 34.08 9.59
N LEU A 122 -9.60 32.92 9.03
CA LEU A 122 -9.79 31.68 9.77
C LEU A 122 -8.51 31.25 10.49
N ASP A 123 -7.37 31.31 9.80
CA ASP A 123 -6.07 30.95 10.38
C ASP A 123 -5.69 31.87 11.53
N ARG A 124 -5.90 33.18 11.37
CA ARG A 124 -5.67 34.17 12.41
C ARG A 124 -6.56 33.93 13.63
N LEU A 125 -7.86 33.72 13.41
CA LEU A 125 -8.82 33.46 14.49
C LEU A 125 -8.52 32.16 15.23
N ASN A 126 -8.17 31.08 14.52
CA ASN A 126 -7.79 29.84 15.18
C ASN A 126 -6.53 30.02 16.03
N THR A 127 -5.50 30.68 15.49
CA THR A 127 -4.27 30.98 16.23
C THR A 127 -4.57 31.79 17.51
N GLU A 128 -5.45 32.78 17.43
CA GLU A 128 -5.86 33.60 18.58
C GLU A 128 -6.63 32.75 19.60
N ILE A 129 -7.56 31.90 19.18
CA ILE A 129 -8.30 30.99 20.06
C ILE A 129 -7.34 30.09 20.84
N GLU A 130 -6.38 29.45 20.16
CA GLU A 130 -5.43 28.56 20.83
C GLU A 130 -4.48 29.31 21.75
N THR A 131 -4.01 30.49 21.36
CA THR A 131 -3.17 31.35 22.23
C THR A 131 -3.93 31.78 23.49
N ARG A 132 -5.16 32.28 23.34
CA ARG A 132 -6.00 32.69 24.47
C ARG A 132 -6.36 31.54 25.39
N ARG A 133 -6.64 30.36 24.81
CA ARG A 133 -6.86 29.13 25.57
C ARG A 133 -5.64 28.75 26.40
N ALA A 134 -4.44 28.79 25.81
CA ALA A 134 -3.19 28.47 26.50
C ALA A 134 -2.83 29.47 27.60
N THR A 135 -3.22 30.75 27.47
CA THR A 135 -2.97 31.82 28.45
C THR A 135 -4.08 31.96 29.49
N GLY A 136 -5.10 31.08 29.47
CA GLY A 136 -6.15 31.06 30.49
C GLY A 136 -7.20 32.15 30.34
N ALA A 137 -7.52 32.56 29.10
CA ALA A 137 -8.60 33.52 28.83
C ALA A 137 -9.95 33.03 29.37
N ASP A 138 -10.81 33.99 29.72
CA ASP A 138 -12.12 33.66 30.24
C ASP A 138 -13.03 33.00 29.16
N THR A 139 -14.06 32.32 29.64
CA THR A 139 -15.01 31.59 28.78
C THR A 139 -15.74 32.50 27.78
N GLN A 140 -16.02 33.75 28.17
CA GLN A 140 -16.78 34.70 27.34
C GLN A 140 -15.92 35.20 26.16
N GLU A 141 -14.63 35.48 26.40
CA GLU A 141 -13.68 35.86 25.34
C GLU A 141 -13.52 34.72 24.35
N LEU A 142 -13.30 33.48 24.80
CA LEU A 142 -13.20 32.30 23.93
C LEU A 142 -14.49 32.05 23.14
N GLN A 143 -15.66 32.27 23.71
CA GLN A 143 -16.94 32.14 23.01
C GLN A 143 -17.07 33.18 21.89
N ARG A 144 -16.67 34.43 22.13
CA ARG A 144 -16.68 35.47 21.09
C ARG A 144 -15.76 35.12 19.91
N LEU A 145 -14.56 34.67 20.20
CA LEU A 145 -13.59 34.26 19.17
C LEU A 145 -14.10 33.06 18.37
N ARG A 146 -14.68 32.06 19.01
CA ARG A 146 -15.28 30.90 18.34
C ARG A 146 -16.48 31.30 17.47
N GLN A 147 -17.29 32.28 17.91
CA GLN A 147 -18.37 32.78 17.08
C GLN A 147 -17.83 33.53 15.86
N ALA A 148 -16.83 34.38 16.02
CA ALA A 148 -16.17 35.06 14.90
C ALA A 148 -15.56 34.07 13.90
N PHE A 149 -14.91 33.00 14.40
CA PHE A 149 -14.38 31.91 13.58
C PHE A 149 -15.51 31.23 12.78
N LYS A 150 -16.61 30.88 13.43
CA LYS A 150 -17.76 30.28 12.77
C LYS A 150 -18.34 31.18 11.69
N ASP A 151 -18.51 32.47 11.98
CA ASP A 151 -19.05 33.44 11.00
C ASP A 151 -18.11 33.59 9.78
N ALA A 152 -16.78 33.57 9.99
CA ALA A 152 -15.80 33.59 8.92
C ALA A 152 -15.87 32.29 8.09
N GLN A 153 -16.03 31.13 8.74
CA GLN A 153 -16.20 29.85 8.08
C GLN A 153 -17.48 29.81 7.24
N ASP A 154 -18.61 30.26 7.78
CA ASP A 154 -19.88 30.30 7.06
C ASP A 154 -19.79 31.21 5.79
N ARG A 155 -18.99 32.30 5.86
CA ARG A 155 -18.71 33.16 4.68
C ARG A 155 -17.80 32.47 3.67
N ALA A 156 -16.77 31.77 4.10
CA ALA A 156 -15.88 31.02 3.22
C ALA A 156 -16.63 29.88 2.51
N ASP A 157 -17.49 29.16 3.23
CA ASP A 157 -18.31 28.05 2.71
C ASP A 157 -19.23 28.47 1.56
N GLN A 158 -19.72 29.72 1.54
CA GLN A 158 -20.55 30.25 0.44
C GLN A 158 -19.78 30.32 -0.88
N LEU A 159 -18.45 30.35 -0.83
CA LEU A 159 -17.59 30.39 -2.01
C LEU A 159 -17.13 28.99 -2.45
N VAL A 160 -17.22 27.98 -1.58
CA VAL A 160 -16.81 26.61 -1.89
C VAL A 160 -17.74 25.96 -2.91
N VAL A 161 -17.15 25.24 -3.87
CA VAL A 161 -17.81 24.27 -4.75
C VAL A 161 -17.42 22.87 -4.27
N GLY A 162 -18.28 22.29 -3.43
CA GLY A 162 -17.99 21.02 -2.77
C GLY A 162 -17.74 19.86 -3.73
N ASN A 163 -16.68 19.10 -3.51
CA ASN A 163 -16.30 17.90 -4.27
C ASN A 163 -16.12 18.12 -5.78
N GLU A 164 -15.89 19.36 -6.23
CA GLU A 164 -15.85 19.69 -7.65
C GLU A 164 -14.82 18.87 -8.43
N MET A 165 -13.61 18.66 -7.87
CA MET A 165 -12.57 17.82 -8.49
C MET A 165 -13.05 16.40 -8.75
N SER A 166 -13.63 15.75 -7.77
CA SER A 166 -14.16 14.38 -7.88
C SER A 166 -15.33 14.32 -8.87
N LEU A 167 -16.22 15.33 -8.86
CA LEU A 167 -17.35 15.43 -9.78
C LEU A 167 -16.89 15.66 -11.23
N LEU A 168 -15.83 16.46 -11.44
CA LEU A 168 -15.23 16.62 -12.76
C LEU A 168 -14.74 15.29 -13.32
N TYR A 169 -13.98 14.53 -12.54
CA TYR A 169 -13.52 13.20 -12.93
C TYR A 169 -14.68 12.25 -13.23
N GLN A 170 -15.66 12.16 -12.34
CA GLN A 170 -16.81 11.26 -12.50
C GLN A 170 -17.63 11.60 -13.77
N ARG A 171 -17.91 12.87 -14.05
CA ARG A 171 -18.62 13.31 -15.26
C ARG A 171 -17.89 12.96 -16.54
N HIS A 172 -16.57 12.77 -16.47
CA HIS A 172 -15.73 12.38 -17.60
C HIS A 172 -15.38 10.88 -17.63
N GLY A 173 -16.13 10.06 -16.89
CA GLY A 173 -16.04 8.59 -16.94
C GLY A 173 -14.90 8.00 -16.13
N ALA A 174 -14.40 8.71 -15.11
CA ALA A 174 -13.41 8.18 -14.20
C ALA A 174 -13.95 7.02 -13.37
N VAL A 175 -13.11 6.02 -13.16
CA VAL A 175 -13.35 4.90 -12.24
C VAL A 175 -12.12 4.68 -11.36
N GLY A 176 -12.36 4.23 -10.13
CA GLY A 176 -11.29 3.91 -9.20
C GLY A 176 -10.49 5.13 -8.72
N LEU A 177 -11.08 6.35 -8.76
CA LEU A 177 -10.48 7.52 -8.14
C LEU A 177 -10.31 7.27 -6.66
N ASN A 178 -9.07 7.26 -6.19
CA ASN A 178 -8.72 7.03 -4.79
C ASN A 178 -7.33 7.59 -4.47
N ALA A 179 -7.05 7.73 -3.19
CA ALA A 179 -5.70 8.01 -2.69
C ALA A 179 -5.38 7.12 -1.50
N SER A 180 -4.13 7.06 -1.13
CA SER A 180 -3.69 6.41 0.10
C SER A 180 -2.34 6.94 0.54
N THR A 181 -2.21 7.14 1.85
CA THR A 181 -0.96 7.49 2.52
C THR A 181 -0.50 6.32 3.38
N GLY A 182 0.72 5.87 3.13
CA GLY A 182 1.41 4.87 3.95
C GLY A 182 2.58 5.48 4.73
N LYS A 183 3.49 4.64 5.18
CA LYS A 183 4.72 5.12 5.80
C LYS A 183 5.65 5.79 4.81
N ASP A 184 5.80 5.22 3.63
CA ASP A 184 6.84 5.56 2.67
C ASP A 184 6.35 6.43 1.51
N ILE A 185 5.07 6.32 1.16
CA ILE A 185 4.49 6.95 -0.03
C ILE A 185 3.08 7.49 0.22
N THR A 186 2.75 8.53 -0.56
CA THR A 186 1.37 8.96 -0.82
C THR A 186 1.10 8.80 -2.30
N ARG A 187 -0.01 8.15 -2.66
CA ARG A 187 -0.36 7.89 -4.06
C ARG A 187 -1.79 8.29 -4.38
N TYR A 188 -2.00 8.72 -5.63
CA TYR A 188 -3.29 9.05 -6.21
C TYR A 188 -3.51 8.20 -7.45
N VAL A 189 -4.63 7.51 -7.53
CA VAL A 189 -4.92 6.54 -8.58
C VAL A 189 -6.24 6.86 -9.27
N ILE A 190 -6.29 6.61 -10.59
CA ILE A 190 -7.49 6.82 -11.38
C ILE A 190 -7.40 6.04 -12.69
N SER A 191 -8.54 5.62 -13.23
CA SER A 191 -8.66 5.16 -14.62
C SER A 191 -9.70 6.00 -15.35
N LEU A 192 -9.40 6.33 -16.60
CA LEU A 192 -10.18 7.25 -17.44
C LEU A 192 -10.31 6.70 -18.87
N PRO A 193 -11.34 7.10 -19.64
CA PRO A 193 -11.28 6.99 -21.09
C PRO A 193 -10.02 7.69 -21.63
N ALA A 194 -9.33 7.08 -22.58
CA ALA A 194 -8.02 7.55 -23.08
C ALA A 194 -8.03 9.00 -23.56
N ASN A 195 -9.15 9.44 -24.19
CA ASN A 195 -9.34 10.81 -24.66
C ASN A 195 -9.53 11.85 -23.52
N ARG A 196 -9.54 11.40 -22.25
CA ARG A 196 -9.63 12.27 -21.05
C ARG A 196 -8.29 12.45 -20.33
N LEU A 197 -7.22 11.85 -20.82
CA LEU A 197 -5.88 12.08 -20.28
C LEU A 197 -5.48 13.57 -20.22
N PRO A 198 -5.80 14.42 -21.21
CA PRO A 198 -5.54 15.86 -21.10
C PRO A 198 -6.26 16.56 -19.94
N LEU A 199 -7.48 16.12 -19.61
CA LEU A 199 -8.21 16.63 -18.44
C LEU A 199 -7.49 16.28 -17.14
N TRP A 200 -7.08 15.01 -17.00
CA TRP A 200 -6.29 14.56 -15.86
C TRP A 200 -5.00 15.37 -15.71
N ALA A 201 -4.25 15.53 -16.79
CA ALA A 201 -2.98 16.26 -16.77
C ALA A 201 -3.18 17.73 -16.34
N ALA A 202 -4.25 18.38 -16.78
CA ALA A 202 -4.57 19.75 -16.39
C ALA A 202 -4.94 19.86 -14.90
N ILE A 203 -5.77 18.95 -14.39
CA ILE A 203 -6.21 18.96 -12.99
C ILE A 203 -5.02 18.64 -12.06
N GLU A 204 -4.25 17.59 -12.34
CA GLU A 204 -3.17 17.15 -11.46
C GLU A 204 -1.98 18.11 -11.47
N SER A 205 -1.66 18.71 -12.62
CA SER A 205 -0.62 19.74 -12.67
C SER A 205 -1.00 21.00 -11.90
N ASP A 206 -2.26 21.44 -11.98
CA ASP A 206 -2.75 22.57 -11.19
C ASP A 206 -2.78 22.23 -9.69
N ARG A 207 -3.20 21.01 -9.33
CA ARG A 207 -3.16 20.53 -7.95
C ARG A 207 -1.73 20.47 -7.38
N MET A 208 -0.75 20.03 -8.18
CA MET A 208 0.65 20.01 -7.77
C MET A 208 1.24 21.41 -7.64
N ALA A 209 0.82 22.36 -8.49
CA ALA A 209 1.37 23.72 -8.49
C ALA A 209 0.67 24.66 -7.50
N HIS A 210 -0.66 24.55 -7.36
CA HIS A 210 -1.50 25.54 -6.69
C HIS A 210 -2.57 24.92 -5.78
N PRO A 211 -2.26 23.98 -4.89
CA PRO A 211 -3.26 23.44 -3.98
C PRO A 211 -3.77 24.55 -3.05
N VAL A 212 -5.03 24.45 -2.65
CA VAL A 212 -5.64 25.37 -1.68
C VAL A 212 -6.20 24.56 -0.52
N LEU A 213 -5.74 24.88 0.68
CA LEU A 213 -6.15 24.20 1.93
C LEU A 213 -7.52 24.73 2.42
N ARG A 214 -8.53 24.75 1.53
CA ARG A 214 -9.90 25.17 1.92
C ARG A 214 -10.57 24.12 2.78
N GLU A 215 -11.47 24.57 3.66
CA GLU A 215 -12.13 23.71 4.63
C GLU A 215 -11.17 22.95 5.57
N PHE A 216 -9.94 23.46 5.76
CA PHE A 216 -8.88 22.80 6.54
C PHE A 216 -9.37 22.29 7.90
N TYR A 217 -10.00 23.16 8.67
CA TYR A 217 -10.45 22.83 10.03
C TYR A 217 -11.58 21.80 10.06
N LYS A 218 -12.39 21.75 9.02
CA LYS A 218 -13.40 20.69 8.84
C LYS A 218 -12.74 19.35 8.52
N GLU A 219 -11.79 19.34 7.57
CA GLU A 219 -11.08 18.12 7.23
C GLU A 219 -10.23 17.60 8.40
N ARG A 220 -9.61 18.48 9.17
CA ARG A 220 -8.93 18.10 10.40
C ARG A 220 -9.89 17.38 11.36
N ALA A 221 -11.12 17.86 11.51
CA ALA A 221 -12.16 17.17 12.31
C ALA A 221 -12.60 15.84 11.68
N VAL A 222 -12.67 15.74 10.34
CA VAL A 222 -12.94 14.47 9.63
C VAL A 222 -11.83 13.45 9.89
N VAL A 223 -10.56 13.84 9.81
CA VAL A 223 -9.41 12.97 10.11
C VAL A 223 -9.40 12.53 11.58
N MET A 224 -9.80 13.42 12.51
CA MET A 224 -9.97 13.06 13.93
C MET A 224 -11.07 12.00 14.11
N GLU A 225 -12.20 12.13 13.40
CA GLU A 225 -13.28 11.14 13.45
C GLU A 225 -12.85 9.81 12.79
N GLU A 226 -12.11 9.88 11.69
CA GLU A 226 -11.53 8.69 11.06
C GLU A 226 -10.56 7.97 12.01
N ARG A 227 -9.70 8.72 12.72
CA ARG A 227 -8.83 8.14 13.76
C ARG A 227 -9.66 7.46 14.84
N ARG A 228 -10.73 8.12 15.32
CA ARG A 228 -11.61 7.53 16.32
C ARG A 228 -12.17 6.18 15.84
N LEU A 229 -12.68 6.12 14.62
CA LEU A 229 -13.30 4.90 14.05
C LEU A 229 -12.26 3.80 13.72
N ARG A 230 -11.09 4.17 13.21
CA ARG A 230 -10.09 3.21 12.72
C ARG A 230 -9.08 2.79 13.78
N THR A 231 -8.88 3.61 14.80
CA THR A 231 -7.88 3.37 15.85
C THR A 231 -8.52 3.31 17.22
N ASP A 232 -9.11 4.41 17.71
CA ASP A 232 -9.49 4.53 19.11
C ASP A 232 -10.66 3.60 19.48
N ASP A 233 -11.63 3.40 18.59
CA ASP A 233 -12.77 2.50 18.74
C ASP A 233 -12.56 1.13 18.04
N SER A 234 -11.35 0.87 17.52
CA SER A 234 -11.00 -0.36 16.79
C SER A 234 -10.01 -1.22 17.57
N PRO A 235 -10.36 -2.44 17.97
CA PRO A 235 -9.43 -3.33 18.67
C PRO A 235 -8.18 -3.61 17.86
N ASN A 236 -8.31 -3.81 16.54
CA ASN A 236 -7.17 -3.98 15.65
C ASN A 236 -6.34 -2.70 15.56
N GLY A 237 -6.99 -1.54 15.40
CA GLY A 237 -6.31 -0.25 15.30
C GLY A 237 -5.43 0.03 16.51
N LEU A 238 -5.97 -0.12 17.72
CA LEU A 238 -5.24 0.04 18.98
C LEU A 238 -4.09 -0.97 19.11
N LEU A 239 -4.32 -2.24 18.74
CA LEU A 239 -3.29 -3.27 18.81
C LEU A 239 -2.13 -2.97 17.87
N TYR A 240 -2.41 -2.60 16.60
CA TYR A 240 -1.37 -2.26 15.62
C TYR A 240 -0.60 -0.99 16.00
N GLU A 241 -1.27 0.03 16.55
CA GLU A 241 -0.63 1.26 17.03
C GLU A 241 0.31 0.95 18.21
N ALA A 242 -0.16 0.22 19.22
CA ALA A 242 0.65 -0.18 20.37
C ALA A 242 1.82 -1.08 19.96
N PHE A 243 1.59 -2.00 19.03
CA PHE A 243 2.61 -2.89 18.49
C PHE A 243 3.73 -2.11 17.77
N ALA A 244 3.38 -1.20 16.86
CA ALA A 244 4.35 -0.39 16.14
C ALA A 244 5.16 0.49 17.11
N ALA A 245 4.50 1.15 18.06
CA ALA A 245 5.14 1.99 19.08
C ALA A 245 6.09 1.18 20.00
N ALA A 246 5.77 -0.08 20.29
CA ALA A 246 6.65 -0.96 21.07
C ALA A 246 7.82 -1.49 20.23
N ALA A 247 7.58 -1.79 18.94
CA ALA A 247 8.61 -2.35 18.07
C ALA A 247 9.67 -1.33 17.67
N PHE A 248 9.30 -0.06 17.44
CA PHE A 248 10.21 1.01 17.02
C PHE A 248 10.42 2.02 18.14
N GLN A 249 11.63 2.07 18.66
CA GLN A 249 12.01 2.97 19.75
C GLN A 249 12.35 4.39 19.25
N ALA A 250 13.00 4.48 18.10
CA ALA A 250 13.53 5.73 17.56
C ALA A 250 13.03 6.05 16.15
N HIS A 251 12.87 5.04 15.31
CA HIS A 251 12.53 5.23 13.91
C HIS A 251 11.06 5.69 13.75
N PRO A 252 10.75 6.64 12.83
CA PRO A 252 9.38 7.15 12.61
C PRO A 252 8.32 6.09 12.24
N TYR A 253 8.73 4.87 11.92
CA TYR A 253 7.80 3.74 11.70
C TYR A 253 6.97 3.41 12.95
N GLY A 254 7.41 3.80 14.15
CA GLY A 254 6.68 3.62 15.39
C GLY A 254 5.46 4.55 15.56
N ALA A 255 5.41 5.70 14.88
CA ALA A 255 4.27 6.60 14.95
C ALA A 255 3.10 6.11 14.06
N PRO A 256 1.83 6.35 14.39
CA PRO A 256 0.70 5.99 13.52
C PRO A 256 0.68 6.86 12.24
N THR A 257 0.35 6.27 11.10
CA THR A 257 0.25 7.03 9.81
C THR A 257 -0.90 8.04 9.85
N ILE A 258 -1.99 7.73 10.55
CA ILE A 258 -3.10 8.66 10.75
C ILE A 258 -2.72 9.84 11.67
N GLY A 259 -1.65 9.70 12.45
CA GLY A 259 -1.17 10.68 13.43
C GLY A 259 -1.73 10.46 14.84
N TRP A 260 -1.03 11.00 15.84
CA TRP A 260 -1.54 11.07 17.22
C TRP A 260 -2.67 12.10 17.31
N ALA A 261 -3.69 11.83 18.13
CA ALA A 261 -4.85 12.71 18.27
C ALA A 261 -4.45 14.15 18.66
N SER A 262 -3.48 14.31 19.57
CA SER A 262 -2.95 15.62 19.98
C SER A 262 -2.30 16.38 18.83
N ASP A 263 -1.53 15.67 18.01
CA ASP A 263 -0.80 16.25 16.89
C ASP A 263 -1.78 16.70 15.80
N ILE A 264 -2.72 15.81 15.39
CA ILE A 264 -3.76 16.14 14.41
C ILE A 264 -4.53 17.39 14.86
N GLN A 265 -4.91 17.45 16.13
CA GLN A 265 -5.65 18.60 16.68
C GLN A 265 -4.84 19.90 16.62
N ALA A 266 -3.51 19.80 16.74
CA ALA A 266 -2.59 20.94 16.71
C ALA A 266 -2.19 21.38 15.29
N LEU A 267 -2.36 20.53 14.26
CA LEU A 267 -1.98 20.86 12.88
C LEU A 267 -2.62 22.16 12.40
N THR A 268 -1.82 22.95 11.71
CA THR A 268 -2.20 24.23 11.12
C THR A 268 -2.05 24.22 9.60
N PRO A 269 -2.77 25.10 8.86
CA PRO A 269 -2.57 25.28 7.43
C PRO A 269 -1.11 25.61 7.07
N ALA A 270 -0.45 26.47 7.84
CA ALA A 270 0.94 26.86 7.60
C ALA A 270 1.92 25.68 7.70
N GLU A 271 1.74 24.78 8.66
CA GLU A 271 2.55 23.55 8.79
C GLU A 271 2.28 22.58 7.65
N THR A 272 1.01 22.39 7.31
CA THR A 272 0.60 21.52 6.21
C THR A 272 1.11 22.04 4.85
N GLU A 273 1.06 23.35 4.61
CA GLU A 273 1.61 23.97 3.41
C GLU A 273 3.14 23.82 3.35
N ARG A 274 3.84 24.00 4.47
CA ARG A 274 5.30 23.79 4.57
C ARG A 274 5.67 22.34 4.27
N PHE A 275 4.91 21.37 4.81
CA PHE A 275 5.08 19.94 4.53
C PHE A 275 4.86 19.64 3.05
N PHE A 276 3.79 20.16 2.46
CA PHE A 276 3.53 20.04 1.03
C PHE A 276 4.68 20.59 0.19
N ARG A 277 5.11 21.82 0.44
CA ARG A 277 6.21 22.47 -0.32
C ARG A 277 7.53 21.69 -0.22
N THR A 278 7.75 20.98 0.89
CA THR A 278 8.98 20.20 1.10
C THR A 278 8.93 18.87 0.35
N TYR A 279 7.79 18.19 0.35
CA TYR A 279 7.73 16.79 -0.04
C TYR A 279 6.96 16.50 -1.33
N TYR A 280 5.97 17.31 -1.72
CA TYR A 280 5.11 17.03 -2.86
C TYR A 280 5.54 17.73 -4.16
N GLY A 281 6.85 17.97 -4.31
CA GLY A 281 7.41 18.55 -5.52
C GLY A 281 7.66 17.52 -6.64
N PRO A 282 7.84 18.01 -7.89
CA PRO A 282 8.05 17.16 -9.07
C PRO A 282 9.20 16.16 -8.92
N ALA A 283 10.33 16.57 -8.34
CA ALA A 283 11.51 15.71 -8.18
C ALA A 283 11.28 14.51 -7.23
N ASN A 284 10.24 14.55 -6.40
CA ASN A 284 9.83 13.47 -5.50
C ASN A 284 8.60 12.71 -6.00
N ALA A 285 8.18 12.97 -7.25
CA ALA A 285 6.99 12.39 -7.85
C ALA A 285 7.33 11.41 -8.99
N THR A 286 6.55 10.35 -9.07
CA THR A 286 6.57 9.41 -10.20
C THR A 286 5.15 9.23 -10.74
N ILE A 287 4.98 9.34 -12.05
CA ILE A 287 3.72 9.07 -12.74
C ILE A 287 3.86 7.79 -13.55
N GLY A 288 3.06 6.77 -13.23
CA GLY A 288 2.87 5.59 -14.07
C GLY A 288 1.61 5.75 -14.91
N ILE A 289 1.71 5.67 -16.23
CA ILE A 289 0.58 5.76 -17.18
C ILE A 289 0.57 4.51 -18.07
N VAL A 290 -0.51 3.76 -17.99
CA VAL A 290 -0.65 2.50 -18.75
C VAL A 290 -2.00 2.45 -19.44
N GLY A 291 -2.03 2.19 -20.73
CA GLY A 291 -3.29 2.05 -21.47
C GLY A 291 -3.20 2.45 -22.92
N ASP A 292 -4.35 2.85 -23.47
CA ASP A 292 -4.50 3.27 -24.87
C ASP A 292 -3.92 4.69 -25.05
N ILE A 293 -2.62 4.75 -25.25
CA ILE A 293 -1.83 5.97 -25.36
C ILE A 293 -0.87 5.92 -26.54
N ASN A 294 -0.53 7.11 -27.04
CA ASN A 294 0.64 7.34 -27.91
C ASN A 294 1.73 8.01 -27.05
N PRO A 295 2.84 7.32 -26.73
CA PRO A 295 3.84 7.83 -25.79
C PRO A 295 4.44 9.20 -26.17
N PRO A 296 4.82 9.51 -27.42
CA PRO A 296 5.27 10.84 -27.82
C PRO A 296 4.25 11.94 -27.50
N GLU A 297 2.95 11.72 -27.75
CA GLU A 297 1.91 12.68 -27.46
C GLU A 297 1.70 12.88 -25.95
N VAL A 298 1.80 11.78 -25.18
CA VAL A 298 1.71 11.86 -23.72
C VAL A 298 2.90 12.61 -23.14
N ILE A 299 4.12 12.36 -23.60
CA ILE A 299 5.31 13.11 -23.16
C ILE A 299 5.13 14.60 -23.44
N ALA A 300 4.71 14.97 -24.67
CA ALA A 300 4.46 16.36 -25.03
C ALA A 300 3.34 17.00 -24.17
N LEU A 301 2.32 16.24 -23.80
CA LEU A 301 1.26 16.68 -22.89
C LEU A 301 1.82 16.96 -21.48
N ILE A 302 2.56 15.99 -20.91
CA ILE A 302 3.13 16.12 -19.56
C ILE A 302 4.16 17.24 -19.49
N GLU A 303 5.04 17.38 -20.50
CA GLU A 303 5.98 18.51 -20.58
C GLU A 303 5.24 19.85 -20.58
N ARG A 304 4.16 19.98 -21.34
CA ARG A 304 3.39 21.22 -21.44
C ARG A 304 2.65 21.56 -20.14
N THR A 305 2.15 20.55 -19.40
CA THR A 305 1.34 20.75 -18.19
C THR A 305 2.17 20.78 -16.91
N PHE A 306 3.12 19.86 -16.74
CA PHE A 306 3.91 19.74 -15.52
C PHE A 306 5.29 20.40 -15.64
N GLY A 307 5.82 20.58 -16.86
CA GLY A 307 7.19 21.09 -17.06
C GLY A 307 7.42 22.49 -16.53
N GLY A 308 6.36 23.32 -16.46
CA GLY A 308 6.41 24.68 -15.90
C GLY A 308 6.38 24.72 -14.37
N ILE A 309 6.13 23.61 -13.68
CA ILE A 309 6.16 23.58 -12.21
C ILE A 309 7.61 23.69 -11.74
N PRO A 310 7.94 24.62 -10.83
CA PRO A 310 9.32 24.83 -10.40
C PRO A 310 9.94 23.55 -9.81
N ALA A 311 11.19 23.30 -10.15
CA ALA A 311 11.98 22.29 -9.47
C ALA A 311 12.17 22.70 -8.00
N VAL A 312 11.97 21.74 -7.10
CA VAL A 312 12.27 21.91 -5.67
C VAL A 312 13.42 20.99 -5.29
N PRO A 313 14.23 21.33 -4.26
CA PRO A 313 15.25 20.43 -3.76
C PRO A 313 14.67 19.05 -3.41
N SER A 314 15.47 18.00 -3.55
CA SER A 314 15.07 16.68 -3.04
C SER A 314 14.75 16.77 -1.55
N PRO A 315 13.70 16.08 -1.07
CA PRO A 315 13.37 16.08 0.34
C PRO A 315 14.54 15.63 1.23
N PRO A 316 14.63 16.15 2.46
CA PRO A 316 15.67 15.72 3.39
C PRO A 316 15.54 14.22 3.67
N PRO A 317 16.66 13.49 3.77
CA PRO A 317 16.62 12.07 4.11
C PRO A 317 16.19 11.88 5.57
N VAL A 318 15.52 10.75 5.84
CA VAL A 318 15.29 10.29 7.22
C VAL A 318 16.60 9.75 7.76
N ILE A 319 17.14 10.41 8.79
CA ILE A 319 18.47 10.08 9.35
C ILE A 319 18.36 9.10 10.52
N THR A 320 17.26 9.16 11.27
CA THR A 320 17.06 8.34 12.46
C THR A 320 16.97 6.86 12.09
N ALA A 321 17.91 6.07 12.59
CA ALA A 321 17.88 4.62 12.46
C ALA A 321 17.31 3.98 13.74
N GLU A 322 16.58 2.89 13.58
CA GLU A 322 16.18 2.08 14.73
C GLU A 322 17.41 1.39 15.33
N PRO A 323 17.64 1.51 16.65
CA PRO A 323 18.74 0.80 17.30
C PRO A 323 18.46 -0.71 17.36
N ASP A 324 19.52 -1.51 17.43
CA ASP A 324 19.41 -2.94 17.60
C ASP A 324 18.61 -3.29 18.86
N GLN A 325 17.70 -4.25 18.73
CA GLN A 325 16.91 -4.73 19.85
C GLN A 325 17.69 -5.79 20.65
N HIS A 326 17.86 -5.55 21.97
CA HIS A 326 18.63 -6.43 22.86
C HIS A 326 17.77 -7.31 23.78
N GLY A 327 16.45 -7.27 23.64
CA GLY A 327 15.52 -8.06 24.45
C GLY A 327 14.12 -8.08 23.84
N GLU A 328 13.34 -9.10 24.20
CA GLU A 328 11.93 -9.17 23.79
C GLU A 328 11.15 -7.96 24.33
N ARG A 329 10.33 -7.37 23.48
CA ARG A 329 9.39 -6.32 23.87
C ARG A 329 7.98 -6.90 23.88
N ARG A 330 7.16 -6.53 24.89
CA ARG A 330 5.77 -6.99 25.01
C ARG A 330 4.85 -5.84 25.35
N VAL A 331 3.66 -5.85 24.75
CA VAL A 331 2.59 -4.91 25.06
C VAL A 331 1.26 -5.65 25.06
N GLU A 332 0.39 -5.30 26.02
CA GLU A 332 -0.98 -5.76 26.08
C GLU A 332 -1.94 -4.60 25.88
N VAL A 333 -3.02 -4.87 25.15
CA VAL A 333 -4.12 -3.91 24.92
C VAL A 333 -5.40 -4.55 25.43
N GLU A 334 -6.08 -3.89 26.35
CA GLU A 334 -7.38 -4.32 26.87
C GLU A 334 -8.50 -3.72 26.03
N PHE A 335 -9.38 -4.60 25.48
CA PHE A 335 -10.56 -4.16 24.74
C PHE A 335 -11.68 -5.22 24.83
N ASP A 336 -12.96 -4.82 24.73
CA ASP A 336 -14.08 -5.76 24.72
C ASP A 336 -14.24 -6.39 23.31
N ALA A 337 -13.27 -7.21 22.92
CA ALA A 337 -13.24 -7.93 21.65
C ALA A 337 -12.57 -9.29 21.80
N GLU A 338 -12.66 -10.13 20.76
CA GLU A 338 -11.95 -11.40 20.72
C GLU A 338 -10.43 -11.19 20.70
N PRO A 339 -9.67 -12.04 21.40
CA PRO A 339 -8.22 -11.93 21.47
C PRO A 339 -7.54 -11.99 20.10
N ILE A 340 -6.52 -11.17 19.93
CA ILE A 340 -5.67 -11.14 18.73
C ILE A 340 -4.21 -11.02 19.20
N MET A 341 -3.29 -11.60 18.43
CA MET A 341 -1.87 -11.55 18.71
C MET A 341 -1.09 -11.10 17.48
N LEU A 342 -0.09 -10.26 17.69
CA LEU A 342 0.94 -9.88 16.71
C LEU A 342 2.32 -10.27 17.24
N ILE A 343 3.14 -10.88 16.39
CA ILE A 343 4.54 -11.19 16.68
C ILE A 343 5.38 -10.58 15.56
N GLY A 344 6.25 -9.63 15.85
CA GLY A 344 7.12 -8.97 14.88
C GLY A 344 8.59 -9.27 15.12
N TYR A 345 9.33 -9.37 14.03
CA TYR A 345 10.79 -9.49 14.03
C TYR A 345 11.39 -8.44 13.10
N HIS A 346 12.33 -7.63 13.58
CA HIS A 346 13.04 -6.70 12.71
C HIS A 346 13.76 -7.43 11.58
N LYS A 347 13.63 -6.89 10.37
CA LYS A 347 14.27 -7.38 9.16
C LYS A 347 14.82 -6.21 8.34
N PRO A 348 15.73 -6.46 7.39
CA PRO A 348 16.27 -5.41 6.53
C PRO A 348 15.22 -4.84 5.57
N SER A 349 15.52 -3.64 5.05
CA SER A 349 14.71 -2.92 4.08
C SER A 349 14.72 -3.55 2.69
N ILE A 350 13.86 -3.04 1.82
CA ILE A 350 13.80 -3.38 0.40
C ILE A 350 15.20 -3.31 -0.26
N GLY A 351 15.50 -4.28 -1.11
CA GLY A 351 16.76 -4.37 -1.84
C GLY A 351 17.89 -5.09 -1.11
N HIS A 352 17.76 -5.35 0.18
CA HIS A 352 18.72 -6.21 0.88
C HIS A 352 18.56 -7.68 0.42
N PRO A 353 19.64 -8.46 0.25
CA PRO A 353 19.54 -9.85 -0.18
C PRO A 353 18.59 -10.72 0.66
N ASP A 354 18.56 -10.49 1.98
CA ASP A 354 17.69 -11.24 2.88
C ASP A 354 16.20 -10.82 2.78
N ASP A 355 15.90 -9.63 2.26
CA ASP A 355 14.53 -9.18 2.05
C ASP A 355 13.77 -10.11 1.09
N PHE A 356 14.41 -10.54 -0.01
CA PHE A 356 13.83 -11.53 -0.94
C PHE A 356 13.61 -12.90 -0.30
N VAL A 357 14.43 -13.28 0.67
CA VAL A 357 14.25 -14.53 1.41
C VAL A 357 13.04 -14.43 2.33
N PHE A 358 12.76 -13.25 2.91
CA PHE A 358 11.55 -13.03 3.70
C PHE A 358 10.27 -13.11 2.87
N ASP A 359 10.26 -12.69 1.60
CA ASP A 359 9.10 -12.88 0.70
C ASP A 359 8.79 -14.38 0.53
N VAL A 360 9.82 -15.20 0.39
CA VAL A 360 9.68 -16.67 0.30
C VAL A 360 9.22 -17.25 1.63
N ILE A 361 9.78 -16.81 2.75
CA ILE A 361 9.40 -17.26 4.10
C ILE A 361 7.93 -16.92 4.39
N GLU A 362 7.47 -15.71 4.03
CA GLU A 362 6.06 -15.31 4.16
C GLU A 362 5.14 -16.30 3.44
N SER A 363 5.45 -16.59 2.18
CA SER A 363 4.66 -17.52 1.37
C SER A 363 4.68 -18.96 1.92
N VAL A 364 5.84 -19.47 2.35
CA VAL A 364 5.97 -20.77 3.02
C VAL A 364 5.10 -20.85 4.28
N LEU A 365 5.13 -19.81 5.09
CA LEU A 365 4.48 -19.79 6.40
C LEU A 365 2.97 -19.51 6.31
N SER A 366 2.51 -18.64 5.39
CA SER A 366 1.14 -18.13 5.46
C SER A 366 0.33 -18.14 4.16
N GLU A 367 0.93 -18.38 2.98
CA GLU A 367 0.16 -18.29 1.73
C GLU A 367 -0.65 -19.55 1.44
N GLY A 368 -1.97 -19.43 1.61
CA GLY A 368 -2.96 -20.47 1.31
C GLY A 368 -3.07 -21.56 2.37
N VAL A 369 -4.06 -22.43 2.18
CA VAL A 369 -4.47 -23.44 3.17
C VAL A 369 -3.47 -24.57 3.45
N THR A 370 -2.43 -24.67 2.65
CA THR A 370 -1.34 -25.66 2.79
C THR A 370 -0.04 -25.04 3.30
N SER A 371 -0.04 -23.75 3.65
CA SER A 371 1.09 -23.09 4.29
C SER A 371 1.32 -23.64 5.71
N ARG A 372 2.56 -23.57 6.18
CA ARG A 372 2.96 -24.25 7.42
C ARG A 372 2.17 -23.79 8.64
N LEU A 373 2.06 -22.48 8.88
CA LEU A 373 1.32 -21.94 10.01
C LEU A 373 -0.17 -22.29 9.92
N TYR A 374 -0.81 -22.09 8.75
CA TYR A 374 -2.22 -22.37 8.59
C TYR A 374 -2.53 -23.86 8.79
N HIS A 375 -1.75 -24.73 8.13
CA HIS A 375 -1.95 -26.19 8.25
C HIS A 375 -1.76 -26.66 9.68
N ARG A 376 -0.67 -26.25 10.34
CA ARG A 376 -0.33 -26.71 11.68
C ARG A 376 -1.25 -26.16 12.76
N ILE A 377 -1.49 -24.84 12.74
CA ILE A 377 -2.15 -24.13 13.84
C ILE A 377 -3.66 -24.11 13.66
N VAL A 378 -4.16 -23.89 12.42
CA VAL A 378 -5.60 -23.79 12.16
C VAL A 378 -6.21 -25.18 11.89
N ARG A 379 -5.59 -25.99 11.03
CA ARG A 379 -6.21 -27.28 10.61
C ARG A 379 -5.90 -28.44 11.54
N GLU A 380 -4.65 -28.68 11.90
CA GLU A 380 -4.24 -29.82 12.74
C GLU A 380 -4.55 -29.56 14.22
N LYS A 381 -3.91 -28.55 14.81
CA LYS A 381 -4.01 -28.26 16.25
C LYS A 381 -5.32 -27.53 16.61
N ARG A 382 -5.99 -26.87 15.66
CA ARG A 382 -7.21 -26.08 15.86
C ARG A 382 -7.10 -25.01 16.96
N LEU A 383 -5.92 -24.39 17.06
CA LEU A 383 -5.63 -23.38 18.07
C LEU A 383 -6.11 -21.98 17.67
N ALA A 384 -6.23 -21.71 16.37
CA ALA A 384 -6.60 -20.40 15.86
C ALA A 384 -7.70 -20.49 14.79
N THR A 385 -8.49 -19.43 14.67
CA THR A 385 -9.46 -19.23 13.59
C THR A 385 -8.80 -18.68 12.33
N ALA A 386 -7.76 -17.87 12.50
CA ALA A 386 -6.99 -17.25 11.43
C ALA A 386 -5.53 -17.08 11.87
N ILE A 387 -4.63 -17.19 10.91
CA ILE A 387 -3.21 -16.88 11.06
C ILE A 387 -2.66 -16.40 9.72
N GLY A 388 -1.77 -15.41 9.74
CA GLY A 388 -1.12 -14.86 8.56
C GLY A 388 0.26 -14.30 8.89
N ALA A 389 1.04 -14.01 7.86
CA ALA A 389 2.31 -13.29 7.98
C ALA A 389 2.37 -12.17 6.94
N ASP A 390 3.18 -11.15 7.20
CA ASP A 390 3.46 -9.99 6.35
C ASP A 390 4.95 -9.65 6.48
N ALA A 391 5.66 -9.59 5.37
CA ALA A 391 7.10 -9.32 5.31
C ALA A 391 7.45 -7.84 5.11
N GLY A 392 6.51 -6.91 5.27
CA GLY A 392 6.72 -5.49 4.92
C GLY A 392 6.08 -4.47 5.86
N PHE A 393 5.88 -4.80 7.15
CA PHE A 393 5.22 -3.89 8.09
C PHE A 393 6.22 -2.94 8.79
N PRO A 394 5.94 -1.64 8.92
CA PRO A 394 4.82 -0.89 8.35
C PRO A 394 5.17 -0.18 7.02
N GLY A 395 6.37 -0.40 6.49
CA GLY A 395 6.91 0.17 5.27
C GLY A 395 8.07 -0.63 4.73
N ALA A 396 8.73 -0.15 3.67
CA ALA A 396 9.75 -0.91 2.96
C ALA A 396 11.12 -0.21 2.83
N ILE A 397 11.16 1.14 2.82
CA ILE A 397 12.41 1.88 2.51
C ILE A 397 13.43 1.90 3.66
N ALA A 398 12.99 1.60 4.88
CA ALA A 398 13.85 1.42 6.04
C ALA A 398 13.72 0.00 6.59
N PRO A 399 14.64 -0.46 7.48
CA PRO A 399 14.45 -1.69 8.23
C PRO A 399 13.06 -1.73 8.86
N ASN A 400 12.38 -2.85 8.69
CA ASN A 400 10.96 -3.00 9.02
C ASN A 400 10.70 -4.33 9.73
N LEU A 401 9.48 -4.81 9.79
CA LEU A 401 9.13 -6.01 10.52
C LEU A 401 8.58 -7.10 9.60
N PHE A 402 8.98 -8.33 9.86
CA PHE A 402 8.21 -9.52 9.53
C PHE A 402 7.21 -9.75 10.65
N VAL A 403 5.92 -9.71 10.35
CA VAL A 403 4.84 -9.80 11.34
C VAL A 403 4.03 -11.06 11.14
N ILE A 404 3.77 -11.80 12.22
CA ILE A 404 2.79 -12.88 12.25
C ILE A 404 1.60 -12.40 13.07
N SER A 405 0.39 -12.50 12.50
CA SER A 405 -0.88 -12.18 13.15
C SER A 405 -1.71 -13.43 13.34
N ALA A 406 -2.37 -13.60 14.49
CA ALA A 406 -3.24 -14.73 14.75
C ALA A 406 -4.41 -14.36 15.66
N ALA A 407 -5.56 -15.01 15.42
CA ALA A 407 -6.74 -14.95 16.26
C ALA A 407 -6.99 -16.34 16.88
N PRO A 408 -6.86 -16.52 18.19
CA PRO A 408 -7.12 -17.80 18.87
C PRO A 408 -8.55 -18.31 18.65
N LEU A 409 -8.74 -19.62 18.59
CA LEU A 409 -10.05 -20.27 18.60
C LEU A 409 -10.41 -20.62 20.06
N ALA A 410 -11.47 -20.03 20.59
CA ALA A 410 -11.91 -20.37 21.95
C ALA A 410 -12.13 -21.91 22.13
N PRO A 411 -11.67 -22.52 23.25
CA PRO A 411 -11.18 -21.90 24.49
C PRO A 411 -9.66 -21.64 24.54
N HIS A 412 -8.94 -21.76 23.41
CA HIS A 412 -7.50 -21.57 23.37
C HIS A 412 -7.09 -20.11 23.59
N THR A 413 -5.90 -19.93 24.12
CA THR A 413 -5.34 -18.63 24.49
C THR A 413 -4.34 -18.11 23.46
N THR A 414 -4.01 -16.82 23.50
CA THR A 414 -2.90 -16.23 22.73
C THR A 414 -1.57 -16.90 23.04
N ALA A 415 -1.33 -17.31 24.31
CA ALA A 415 -0.12 -17.98 24.72
C ALA A 415 0.07 -19.37 24.08
N GLU A 416 -1.02 -20.15 23.93
CA GLU A 416 -0.98 -21.45 23.26
C GLU A 416 -0.67 -21.29 21.76
N VAL A 417 -1.28 -20.29 21.11
CA VAL A 417 -1.02 -19.99 19.70
C VAL A 417 0.41 -19.47 19.52
N GLU A 418 0.89 -18.60 20.41
CA GLU A 418 2.25 -18.08 20.43
C GLU A 418 3.29 -19.21 20.52
N ALA A 419 3.09 -20.16 21.44
CA ALA A 419 3.97 -21.31 21.58
C ALA A 419 4.01 -22.15 20.29
N ALA A 420 2.84 -22.39 19.67
CA ALA A 420 2.77 -23.15 18.43
C ALA A 420 3.43 -22.43 17.23
N VAL A 421 3.37 -21.08 17.18
CA VAL A 421 4.11 -20.28 16.20
C VAL A 421 5.61 -20.46 16.40
N TYR A 422 6.11 -20.39 17.64
CA TYR A 422 7.53 -20.57 17.90
C TYR A 422 8.03 -21.97 17.55
N GLU A 423 7.24 -23.03 17.82
CA GLU A 423 7.56 -24.39 17.37
C GLU A 423 7.77 -24.42 15.84
N GLU A 424 6.90 -23.78 15.07
CA GLU A 424 7.01 -23.81 13.61
C GLU A 424 8.21 -22.97 13.10
N LEU A 425 8.51 -21.84 13.76
CA LEU A 425 9.71 -21.05 13.44
C LEU A 425 11.00 -21.81 13.79
N GLU A 426 11.04 -22.56 14.89
CA GLU A 426 12.20 -23.43 15.21
C GLU A 426 12.35 -24.57 14.19
N ARG A 427 11.23 -25.14 13.70
CA ARG A 427 11.29 -26.11 12.60
C ARG A 427 11.84 -25.48 11.32
N LEU A 428 11.47 -24.25 11.00
CA LEU A 428 12.01 -23.55 9.84
C LEU A 428 13.54 -23.35 9.92
N LYS A 429 14.11 -23.21 11.14
CA LYS A 429 15.56 -23.09 11.36
C LYS A 429 16.30 -24.42 11.21
N THR A 430 15.64 -25.54 11.50
CA THR A 430 16.28 -26.87 11.60
C THR A 430 15.92 -27.80 10.45
N GLU A 431 14.70 -27.76 9.97
CA GLU A 431 14.19 -28.59 8.89
C GLU A 431 14.18 -27.81 7.57
N PRO A 432 14.88 -28.26 6.52
CA PRO A 432 14.87 -27.57 5.23
C PRO A 432 13.46 -27.60 4.61
N VAL A 433 13.09 -26.54 3.91
CA VAL A 433 11.92 -26.52 3.03
C VAL A 433 12.14 -27.55 1.94
N SER A 434 11.15 -28.41 1.69
CA SER A 434 11.26 -29.43 0.63
C SER A 434 11.27 -28.79 -0.76
N ALA A 435 11.89 -29.46 -1.72
CA ALA A 435 11.94 -28.96 -3.11
C ALA A 435 10.54 -28.70 -3.69
N SER A 436 9.57 -29.58 -3.40
CA SER A 436 8.19 -29.42 -3.88
C SER A 436 7.45 -28.25 -3.21
N GLU A 437 7.73 -27.98 -1.93
CA GLU A 437 7.16 -26.84 -1.21
C GLU A 437 7.74 -25.52 -1.74
N LEU A 438 9.05 -25.46 -1.96
CA LEU A 438 9.72 -24.28 -2.52
C LEU A 438 9.24 -24.01 -3.96
N GLU A 439 9.16 -25.03 -4.81
CA GLU A 439 8.63 -24.90 -6.17
C GLU A 439 7.21 -24.35 -6.18
N LYS A 440 6.33 -24.84 -5.31
CA LYS A 440 4.97 -24.34 -5.18
C LYS A 440 4.96 -22.85 -4.81
N VAL A 441 5.78 -22.45 -3.83
CA VAL A 441 5.88 -21.06 -3.36
C VAL A 441 6.35 -20.15 -4.48
N LEU A 442 7.42 -20.53 -5.18
CA LEU A 442 7.96 -19.76 -6.30
C LEU A 442 6.93 -19.59 -7.42
N ASN A 443 6.18 -20.67 -7.73
CA ASN A 443 5.10 -20.61 -8.72
C ASN A 443 3.95 -19.67 -8.28
N ASN A 444 3.61 -19.63 -6.99
CA ASN A 444 2.58 -18.73 -6.46
C ASN A 444 3.02 -17.26 -6.53
N LEU A 445 4.24 -16.96 -6.14
CA LEU A 445 4.81 -15.61 -6.21
C LEU A 445 4.88 -15.12 -7.66
N ASP A 446 5.33 -15.97 -8.58
CA ASP A 446 5.35 -15.67 -10.03
C ASP A 446 3.94 -15.41 -10.58
N ALA A 447 2.98 -16.27 -10.27
CA ALA A 447 1.59 -16.08 -10.64
C ALA A 447 0.98 -14.80 -10.03
N GLY A 448 1.37 -14.45 -8.80
CA GLY A 448 1.01 -13.19 -8.12
C GLY A 448 1.50 -11.97 -8.91
N LEU A 449 2.77 -11.97 -9.28
CA LEU A 449 3.36 -10.89 -10.08
C LEU A 449 2.67 -10.76 -11.45
N VAL A 450 2.46 -11.87 -12.15
CA VAL A 450 1.76 -11.86 -13.44
C VAL A 450 0.35 -11.27 -13.30
N ARG A 451 -0.39 -11.64 -12.26
CA ARG A 451 -1.72 -11.07 -11.98
C ARG A 451 -1.67 -9.56 -11.72
N ALA A 452 -0.70 -9.11 -10.90
CA ALA A 452 -0.52 -7.68 -10.61
C ALA A 452 -0.20 -6.85 -11.86
N LEU A 453 0.60 -7.40 -12.78
CA LEU A 453 1.00 -6.74 -14.02
C LEU A 453 -0.06 -6.84 -15.15
N ARG A 454 -1.12 -7.65 -14.98
CA ARG A 454 -2.11 -7.90 -16.04
C ARG A 454 -3.02 -6.70 -16.32
N SER A 455 -3.49 -6.01 -15.28
CA SER A 455 -4.35 -4.83 -15.43
C SER A 455 -3.51 -3.58 -15.68
N ASN A 456 -4.11 -2.57 -16.36
CA ASN A 456 -3.45 -1.28 -16.57
C ASN A 456 -3.15 -0.59 -15.23
N SER A 457 -4.12 -0.57 -14.31
CA SER A 457 -3.96 0.03 -12.98
C SER A 457 -2.91 -0.69 -12.13
N GLY A 458 -2.87 -2.03 -12.17
CA GLY A 458 -1.86 -2.80 -11.45
C GLY A 458 -0.45 -2.52 -11.97
N LEU A 459 -0.26 -2.51 -13.30
CA LEU A 459 1.05 -2.20 -13.88
C LEU A 459 1.47 -0.75 -13.59
N ALA A 460 0.58 0.23 -13.77
CA ALA A 460 0.87 1.63 -13.46
C ALA A 460 1.28 1.80 -11.98
N GLY A 461 0.57 1.09 -11.08
CA GLY A 461 0.88 1.07 -9.65
C GLY A 461 2.24 0.48 -9.33
N GLN A 462 2.57 -0.69 -9.91
CA GLN A 462 3.86 -1.36 -9.69
C GLN A 462 5.05 -0.52 -10.19
N LEU A 463 4.92 0.06 -11.38
CA LEU A 463 5.96 0.92 -11.94
C LEU A 463 6.21 2.15 -11.06
N ALA A 464 5.15 2.87 -10.70
CA ALA A 464 5.27 4.06 -9.85
C ALA A 464 5.78 3.72 -8.44
N TYR A 465 5.29 2.64 -7.83
CA TYR A 465 5.72 2.17 -6.51
C TYR A 465 7.21 1.88 -6.48
N PHE A 466 7.70 0.98 -7.35
CA PHE A 466 9.11 0.58 -7.29
C PHE A 466 10.06 1.69 -7.74
N GLN A 467 9.64 2.54 -8.69
CA GLN A 467 10.42 3.74 -9.02
C GLN A 467 10.57 4.66 -7.81
N THR A 468 9.52 4.78 -6.98
CA THR A 468 9.54 5.65 -5.81
C THR A 468 10.30 5.01 -4.65
N VAL A 469 10.01 3.76 -4.30
CA VAL A 469 10.51 3.07 -3.09
C VAL A 469 11.91 2.49 -3.31
N ALA A 470 12.13 1.81 -4.45
CA ALA A 470 13.40 1.18 -4.79
C ALA A 470 14.31 2.06 -5.68
N ARG A 471 13.84 3.24 -6.11
CA ARG A 471 14.52 4.13 -7.09
C ARG A 471 14.79 3.44 -8.44
N ASP A 472 14.12 2.35 -8.72
CA ASP A 472 14.23 1.59 -9.97
C ASP A 472 12.93 0.81 -10.22
N TRP A 473 12.16 1.21 -11.21
CA TRP A 473 10.93 0.53 -11.59
C TRP A 473 11.16 -0.93 -12.02
N ARG A 474 12.38 -1.26 -12.47
CA ARG A 474 12.77 -2.62 -12.86
C ARG A 474 12.91 -3.57 -11.67
N TYR A 475 12.81 -3.03 -10.45
CA TYR A 475 12.97 -3.81 -9.23
C TYR A 475 12.05 -5.04 -9.19
N ALA A 476 10.78 -4.91 -9.61
CA ALA A 476 9.85 -6.05 -9.65
C ALA A 476 10.36 -7.22 -10.51
N LEU A 477 11.02 -6.91 -11.64
CA LEU A 477 11.59 -7.92 -12.53
C LEU A 477 12.86 -8.54 -11.92
N LYS A 478 13.72 -7.71 -11.36
CA LYS A 478 14.94 -8.14 -10.64
C LYS A 478 14.60 -8.96 -9.40
N ALA A 479 13.57 -8.57 -8.65
CA ALA A 479 13.07 -9.29 -7.48
C ALA A 479 12.65 -10.72 -7.83
N ARG A 480 11.95 -10.89 -8.95
CA ARG A 480 11.56 -12.22 -9.46
C ARG A 480 12.76 -13.17 -9.63
N GLU A 481 13.84 -12.67 -10.23
CA GLU A 481 15.08 -13.45 -10.42
C GLU A 481 15.74 -13.79 -9.08
N LYS A 482 15.78 -12.83 -8.16
CA LYS A 482 16.34 -13.01 -6.81
C LYS A 482 15.52 -13.99 -5.97
N ILE A 483 14.20 -13.87 -6.00
CA ILE A 483 13.28 -14.79 -5.33
C ILE A 483 13.43 -16.21 -5.89
N ALA A 484 13.52 -16.36 -7.22
CA ALA A 484 13.72 -17.66 -7.88
C ALA A 484 15.06 -18.33 -7.52
N ALA A 485 16.06 -17.56 -7.10
CA ALA A 485 17.36 -18.06 -6.68
C ALA A 485 17.44 -18.42 -5.20
N VAL A 486 16.39 -18.19 -4.40
CA VAL A 486 16.36 -18.50 -2.97
C VAL A 486 16.41 -20.01 -2.74
N THR A 487 17.32 -20.46 -1.89
CA THR A 487 17.54 -21.87 -1.55
C THR A 487 16.94 -22.23 -0.19
N PRO A 488 16.66 -23.51 0.11
CA PRO A 488 16.30 -23.94 1.46
C PRO A 488 17.33 -23.56 2.53
N GLN A 489 18.61 -23.49 2.17
CA GLN A 489 19.70 -23.07 3.06
C GLN A 489 19.62 -21.57 3.38
N ASP A 490 19.24 -20.72 2.41
CA ASP A 490 19.02 -19.30 2.66
C ASP A 490 17.86 -19.09 3.63
N ILE A 491 16.76 -19.82 3.47
CA ILE A 491 15.61 -19.79 4.37
C ILE A 491 16.05 -20.14 5.80
N GLN A 492 16.80 -21.24 5.98
CA GLN A 492 17.29 -21.63 7.29
C GLN A 492 18.26 -20.61 7.90
N ARG A 493 19.17 -20.06 7.09
CA ARG A 493 20.12 -19.02 7.51
C ARG A 493 19.39 -17.77 8.01
N VAL A 494 18.45 -17.27 7.23
CA VAL A 494 17.64 -16.08 7.58
C VAL A 494 16.78 -16.37 8.80
N ALA A 495 16.11 -17.52 8.87
CA ALA A 495 15.32 -17.89 10.04
C ALA A 495 16.16 -17.91 11.33
N ARG A 496 17.38 -18.46 11.28
CA ARG A 496 18.30 -18.47 12.45
C ARG A 496 18.77 -17.07 12.82
N ALA A 497 19.05 -16.22 11.84
CA ALA A 497 19.58 -14.88 12.08
C ALA A 497 18.53 -13.94 12.69
N TYR A 498 17.29 -14.00 12.22
CA TYR A 498 16.29 -12.97 12.54
C TYR A 498 15.20 -13.43 13.50
N PHE A 499 14.75 -14.68 13.48
CA PHE A 499 13.69 -15.16 14.38
C PHE A 499 14.24 -15.51 15.76
N THR A 500 14.90 -14.55 16.39
CA THR A 500 15.48 -14.69 17.72
C THR A 500 14.61 -14.01 18.77
N ARG A 501 14.70 -14.47 20.03
CA ARG A 501 13.97 -13.86 21.13
C ARG A 501 14.32 -12.40 21.33
N THR A 502 15.58 -12.03 21.15
CA THR A 502 16.05 -10.65 21.33
C THR A 502 15.58 -9.70 20.24
N ASN A 503 15.21 -10.23 19.08
CA ASN A 503 14.70 -9.45 17.93
C ASN A 503 13.15 -9.39 17.87
N ARG A 504 12.46 -9.89 18.91
CA ARG A 504 11.04 -10.13 18.90
C ARG A 504 10.26 -9.07 19.66
N THR A 505 9.16 -8.58 19.06
CA THR A 505 8.12 -7.77 19.71
C THR A 505 6.80 -8.52 19.64
N VAL A 506 6.07 -8.62 20.75
CA VAL A 506 4.79 -9.30 20.87
C VAL A 506 3.75 -8.30 21.36
N ALA A 507 2.61 -8.22 20.67
CA ALA A 507 1.45 -7.48 21.13
C ALA A 507 0.24 -8.43 21.22
N THR A 508 -0.51 -8.34 22.31
CA THR A 508 -1.71 -9.13 22.54
C THR A 508 -2.89 -8.22 22.89
N LEU A 509 -3.99 -8.46 22.20
CA LEU A 509 -5.28 -7.92 22.62
C LEU A 509 -5.92 -8.94 23.57
N ILE A 510 -6.24 -8.49 24.77
CA ILE A 510 -6.93 -9.28 25.78
C ILE A 510 -8.33 -8.71 26.01
N ARG A 511 -9.30 -9.60 26.25
CA ARG A 511 -10.66 -9.18 26.54
C ARG A 511 -10.71 -8.49 27.91
N SER A 512 -11.15 -7.23 27.94
CA SER A 512 -11.38 -6.55 29.21
C SER A 512 -12.51 -7.24 29.98
N GLU A 513 -12.24 -7.69 31.20
CA GLU A 513 -13.31 -8.08 32.12
C GLU A 513 -14.14 -6.83 32.45
N LYS A 514 -15.41 -6.82 32.05
CA LYS A 514 -16.34 -5.75 32.49
C LYS A 514 -16.26 -5.68 34.02
N ARG A 515 -15.68 -4.59 34.52
CA ARG A 515 -15.87 -4.28 35.95
C ARG A 515 -17.39 -4.19 36.17
N LYS A 516 -17.92 -5.23 36.88
CA LYS A 516 -19.33 -5.30 37.29
C LYS A 516 -19.68 -4.16 38.22
#